data_5226cca1d94c354232a9d9cebec64161
#
_entry.id   5226cca1d94c354232a9d9cebec64161
#
_cell.length_a   1.000
_cell.length_b   1.000
_cell.length_c   1.000
_cell.angle_alpha   90.00
_cell.angle_beta   90.00
_cell.angle_gamma   90.00
#
_symmetry.space_group_name_H-M   'P 1'
#
loop_
_entity.id
_entity.type
_entity.pdbx_description
1 polymer ?
#
loop_
_entity_poly.entity_id
_entity_poly.type
_entity_poly.pdbx_seq_one_letter_code
_entity_poly.pdbx_strand_id
1 'polypeptide(L)'
;MSYQVLARKWRPRNFGEMMGQGHVLRALINALDNQRLHHAYLFTGTRGVGKTTVARIFAKSLNCEQGVSATPCGQCSACREIDEGRFVDLIEVDAASRTKVEDTRDLLENVQYAPSRGRYKVYLIDEVHMLSTHSFNALLKTLEEPPPHVKFLLATTDPQRLPVTILSRCLQFNLKRLPPEMIRDYLQRVLGQENISAEAAALKHIARAADGSMRDALSLLDQAIAYGGGQVLENEVQAMLGTIEHGHVVHLLDALAAADGGALLQRIADLNEFAPDYDDVLAELLALLHQVAVVQAVPGAVSDEHLDEETVARLAASLSAEDVQLFYQIGLIGRRDLAIAPVPRLGFEMVLLRMLAFRPVTAAEQRQPLASPARQQPTPAAPSKQQTASPSQGGREKTTPSAPSKSKPMQEDEDWHRLVEQLSLQGMLRVLANNCALVKRDGNTFHLALAPAHASLRNSKMEERLQEALSTYSGEKVKLVFTITQPNAETPA
;
A
#
# COMPACT_ATOMS: atom_id res chain seq x y z
N MET A 1 -16.81 -18.18 33.94
CA MET A 1 -17.31 -17.54 32.70
C MET A 1 -16.20 -17.63 31.69
N SER A 2 -16.45 -18.03 30.45
CA SER A 2 -15.42 -18.00 29.40
C SER A 2 -15.12 -16.56 29.06
N TYR A 3 -13.83 -16.19 29.04
CA TYR A 3 -13.37 -14.88 28.58
C TYR A 3 -13.85 -14.62 27.15
N GLN A 4 -14.41 -13.45 26.91
CA GLN A 4 -14.84 -13.02 25.58
C GLN A 4 -14.05 -11.76 25.18
N VAL A 5 -13.40 -11.81 24.03
CA VAL A 5 -12.61 -10.71 23.45
C VAL A 5 -13.46 -9.44 23.36
N LEU A 6 -12.90 -8.29 23.76
CA LEU A 6 -13.62 -7.00 23.80
C LEU A 6 -14.23 -6.62 22.45
N ALA A 7 -13.51 -6.86 21.34
CA ALA A 7 -14.02 -6.61 20.00
C ALA A 7 -15.32 -7.36 19.65
N ARG A 8 -15.61 -8.48 20.33
CA ARG A 8 -16.87 -9.24 20.20
C ARG A 8 -17.89 -8.79 21.25
N LYS A 9 -17.48 -8.60 22.50
CA LYS A 9 -18.33 -8.18 23.61
C LYS A 9 -18.96 -6.81 23.37
N TRP A 10 -18.16 -5.87 22.87
CA TRP A 10 -18.52 -4.47 22.60
C TRP A 10 -18.95 -4.19 21.15
N ARG A 11 -19.33 -5.24 20.43
CA ARG A 11 -19.86 -5.05 19.08
C ARG A 11 -21.22 -4.36 19.16
N PRO A 12 -21.40 -3.21 18.45
CA PRO A 12 -22.67 -2.48 18.43
C PRO A 12 -23.84 -3.37 18.04
N ARG A 13 -24.95 -3.25 18.77
CA ARG A 13 -26.17 -4.03 18.56
C ARG A 13 -27.32 -3.23 17.94
N ASN A 14 -27.22 -1.91 17.93
CA ASN A 14 -28.16 -1.00 17.29
C ASN A 14 -27.40 0.18 16.65
N PHE A 15 -28.12 0.97 15.84
CA PHE A 15 -27.51 2.11 15.15
C PHE A 15 -27.02 3.20 16.11
N GLY A 16 -27.66 3.35 17.28
CA GLY A 16 -27.26 4.35 18.29
C GLY A 16 -25.94 4.03 19.00
N GLU A 17 -25.53 2.79 19.03
CA GLU A 17 -24.24 2.36 19.59
C GLU A 17 -23.07 2.47 18.59
N MET A 18 -23.39 2.67 17.29
CA MET A 18 -22.37 2.83 16.28
C MET A 18 -21.61 4.15 16.44
N MET A 19 -20.31 4.06 16.48
CA MET A 19 -19.44 5.24 16.52
C MET A 19 -19.16 5.77 15.12
N GLY A 20 -19.24 7.10 14.99
CA GLY A 20 -19.05 7.73 13.70
C GLY A 20 -20.12 7.37 12.65
N GLN A 21 -19.78 7.40 11.38
CA GLN A 21 -20.60 6.94 10.25
C GLN A 21 -21.99 7.63 10.09
N GLY A 22 -22.18 8.82 10.71
CA GLY A 22 -23.48 9.49 10.78
C GLY A 22 -24.18 9.66 9.43
N HIS A 23 -23.43 9.83 8.34
CA HIS A 23 -23.97 9.96 6.98
C HIS A 23 -24.59 8.66 6.47
N VAL A 24 -23.96 7.51 6.73
CA VAL A 24 -24.48 6.18 6.35
C VAL A 24 -25.68 5.82 7.22
N LEU A 25 -25.55 5.98 8.54
CA LEU A 25 -26.60 5.65 9.50
C LEU A 25 -27.88 6.44 9.22
N ARG A 26 -27.77 7.74 8.97
CA ARG A 26 -28.94 8.59 8.64
C ARG A 26 -29.66 8.10 7.37
N ALA A 27 -28.92 7.70 6.34
CA ALA A 27 -29.52 7.20 5.12
C ALA A 27 -30.23 5.85 5.31
N LEU A 28 -29.63 4.93 6.08
CA LEU A 28 -30.24 3.63 6.38
C LEU A 28 -31.47 3.78 7.28
N ILE A 29 -31.42 4.64 8.31
CA ILE A 29 -32.55 4.96 9.17
C ILE A 29 -33.72 5.50 8.34
N ASN A 30 -33.46 6.50 7.47
CA ASN A 30 -34.48 7.06 6.60
C ASN A 30 -35.08 6.01 5.65
N ALA A 31 -34.26 5.08 5.13
CA ALA A 31 -34.75 4.01 4.27
C ALA A 31 -35.68 3.03 5.01
N LEU A 32 -35.36 2.73 6.27
CA LEU A 32 -36.19 1.87 7.14
C LEU A 32 -37.52 2.56 7.52
N ASP A 33 -37.45 3.81 7.98
CA ASP A 33 -38.63 4.55 8.47
C ASP A 33 -39.61 4.87 7.34
N ASN A 34 -39.11 5.13 6.13
CA ASN A 34 -39.93 5.39 4.95
C ASN A 34 -40.26 4.11 4.16
N GLN A 35 -39.85 2.93 4.60
CA GLN A 35 -40.02 1.64 3.95
C GLN A 35 -39.53 1.61 2.47
N ARG A 36 -38.52 2.45 2.16
CA ARG A 36 -37.88 2.52 0.84
C ARG A 36 -36.64 1.63 0.81
N LEU A 37 -36.87 0.33 0.81
CA LEU A 37 -35.83 -0.69 0.95
C LEU A 37 -35.34 -1.16 -0.42
N HIS A 38 -34.13 -0.85 -0.77
CA HIS A 38 -33.46 -1.38 -1.96
C HIS A 38 -33.20 -2.88 -1.81
N HIS A 39 -32.99 -3.59 -2.92
CA HIS A 39 -32.70 -5.02 -2.89
C HIS A 39 -31.22 -5.31 -2.56
N ALA A 40 -30.30 -4.41 -2.85
CA ALA A 40 -28.85 -4.61 -2.63
C ALA A 40 -28.19 -3.35 -2.06
N TYR A 41 -27.38 -3.55 -1.05
CA TYR A 41 -26.57 -2.53 -0.37
C TYR A 41 -25.10 -2.95 -0.42
N LEU A 42 -24.22 -2.01 -0.73
CA LEU A 42 -22.77 -2.23 -0.74
C LEU A 42 -22.11 -1.31 0.29
N PHE A 43 -21.48 -1.90 1.30
CA PHE A 43 -20.71 -1.21 2.32
C PHE A 43 -19.24 -1.27 1.97
N THR A 44 -18.63 -0.12 1.70
CA THR A 44 -17.19 0.01 1.38
C THR A 44 -16.44 0.69 2.51
N GLY A 45 -15.14 0.51 2.58
CA GLY A 45 -14.28 1.14 3.60
C GLY A 45 -13.21 0.19 4.13
N THR A 46 -12.22 0.72 4.85
CA THR A 46 -11.11 -0.06 5.39
C THR A 46 -11.56 -1.14 6.36
N ARG A 47 -10.66 -2.07 6.70
CA ARG A 47 -10.94 -3.12 7.66
C ARG A 47 -11.29 -2.51 9.04
N GLY A 48 -12.20 -3.14 9.78
CA GLY A 48 -12.51 -2.77 11.17
C GLY A 48 -13.37 -1.52 11.39
N VAL A 49 -13.78 -0.78 10.33
CA VAL A 49 -14.62 0.44 10.45
C VAL A 49 -16.11 0.16 10.70
N GLY A 50 -16.54 -1.12 10.73
CA GLY A 50 -17.89 -1.52 11.10
C GLY A 50 -18.79 -1.95 9.95
N LYS A 51 -18.28 -2.25 8.73
CA LYS A 51 -19.07 -2.70 7.56
C LYS A 51 -20.02 -3.85 7.90
N THR A 52 -19.48 -4.96 8.38
CA THR A 52 -20.27 -6.16 8.75
C THR A 52 -21.19 -5.90 9.94
N THR A 53 -20.81 -5.00 10.85
CA THR A 53 -21.66 -4.62 12.00
C THR A 53 -22.88 -3.84 11.54
N VAL A 54 -22.73 -2.81 10.70
CA VAL A 54 -23.85 -2.07 10.11
C VAL A 54 -24.79 -3.02 9.36
N ALA A 55 -24.21 -3.92 8.54
CA ALA A 55 -25.00 -4.90 7.79
C ALA A 55 -25.83 -5.82 8.70
N ARG A 56 -25.25 -6.31 9.80
CA ARG A 56 -26.02 -7.13 10.80
C ARG A 56 -27.10 -6.34 11.50
N ILE A 57 -26.84 -5.10 11.91
CA ILE A 57 -27.86 -4.23 12.52
C ILE A 57 -29.00 -3.98 11.53
N PHE A 58 -28.67 -3.74 10.26
CA PHE A 58 -29.68 -3.56 9.22
C PHE A 58 -30.48 -4.84 8.97
N ALA A 59 -29.86 -6.02 8.93
CA ALA A 59 -30.55 -7.31 8.83
C ALA A 59 -31.51 -7.54 10.03
N LYS A 60 -31.08 -7.14 11.25
CA LYS A 60 -31.91 -7.17 12.46
C LYS A 60 -33.11 -6.24 12.36
N SER A 61 -32.91 -5.02 11.83
CA SER A 61 -33.98 -4.04 11.59
C SER A 61 -35.02 -4.53 10.59
N LEU A 62 -34.59 -5.28 9.56
CA LEU A 62 -35.48 -5.88 8.56
C LEU A 62 -36.33 -7.05 9.14
N ASN A 63 -35.77 -7.83 10.03
CA ASN A 63 -36.36 -9.10 10.51
C ASN A 63 -36.86 -9.04 11.92
N CYS A 64 -36.84 -7.89 12.61
CA CYS A 64 -37.39 -7.76 13.97
C CYS A 64 -38.88 -8.12 13.98
N GLU A 65 -39.33 -8.99 14.90
CA GLU A 65 -40.74 -9.43 15.01
C GLU A 65 -41.70 -8.27 15.24
N GLN A 66 -41.25 -7.19 15.89
CA GLN A 66 -42.06 -5.99 16.13
C GLN A 66 -42.28 -5.12 14.85
N GLY A 67 -41.62 -5.42 13.79
CA GLY A 67 -41.75 -4.67 12.53
C GLY A 67 -40.40 -4.24 11.97
N VAL A 68 -40.44 -3.74 10.74
CA VAL A 68 -39.28 -3.08 10.09
C VAL A 68 -39.15 -1.69 10.67
N SER A 69 -38.04 -1.39 11.35
CA SER A 69 -37.80 -0.11 11.97
C SER A 69 -36.30 0.15 12.14
N ALA A 70 -35.90 1.41 12.31
CA ALA A 70 -34.53 1.79 12.64
C ALA A 70 -34.11 1.36 14.07
N THR A 71 -35.07 1.01 14.94
CA THR A 71 -34.84 0.60 16.32
C THR A 71 -35.32 -0.83 16.55
N PRO A 72 -34.56 -1.87 16.15
CA PRO A 72 -34.95 -3.26 16.43
C PRO A 72 -34.99 -3.51 17.92
N CYS A 73 -35.98 -4.30 18.38
CA CYS A 73 -36.26 -4.46 19.82
C CYS A 73 -35.13 -5.13 20.63
N GLY A 74 -34.21 -5.86 19.97
CA GLY A 74 -33.08 -6.56 20.63
C GLY A 74 -33.49 -7.76 21.52
N GLN A 75 -34.78 -8.02 21.72
CA GLN A 75 -35.28 -9.01 22.68
C GLN A 75 -36.01 -10.20 22.03
N CYS A 76 -36.61 -10.03 20.86
CA CYS A 76 -37.32 -11.10 20.15
C CYS A 76 -36.36 -12.20 19.68
N SER A 77 -36.90 -13.35 19.26
CA SER A 77 -36.09 -14.49 18.85
C SER A 77 -35.20 -14.15 17.67
N ALA A 78 -35.72 -13.47 16.65
CA ALA A 78 -34.95 -13.03 15.47
C ALA A 78 -33.78 -12.08 15.84
N CYS A 79 -34.03 -11.10 16.73
CA CYS A 79 -32.96 -10.16 17.16
C CYS A 79 -31.84 -10.90 17.90
N ARG A 80 -32.17 -11.81 18.82
CA ARG A 80 -31.15 -12.56 19.58
C ARG A 80 -30.35 -13.50 18.68
N GLU A 81 -31.04 -14.26 17.83
CA GLU A 81 -30.42 -15.22 16.93
C GLU A 81 -29.47 -14.51 15.91
N ILE A 82 -29.84 -13.30 15.44
CA ILE A 82 -28.97 -12.50 14.59
C ILE A 82 -27.74 -12.03 15.36
N ASP A 83 -27.87 -11.55 16.59
CA ASP A 83 -26.73 -11.12 17.42
C ASP A 83 -25.80 -12.30 17.73
N GLU A 84 -26.32 -13.50 17.89
CA GLU A 84 -25.58 -14.74 18.11
C GLU A 84 -25.04 -15.38 16.81
N GLY A 85 -25.49 -14.91 15.63
CA GLY A 85 -25.09 -15.45 14.34
C GLY A 85 -25.74 -16.81 14.00
N ARG A 86 -26.95 -17.09 14.51
CA ARG A 86 -27.67 -18.36 14.33
C ARG A 86 -29.00 -18.22 13.60
N PHE A 87 -29.37 -17.03 13.15
CA PHE A 87 -30.64 -16.80 12.47
C PHE A 87 -30.64 -17.43 11.08
N VAL A 88 -31.60 -18.29 10.80
CA VAL A 88 -31.66 -19.15 9.60
C VAL A 88 -31.79 -18.32 8.31
N ASP A 89 -32.52 -17.20 8.34
CA ASP A 89 -32.75 -16.34 7.18
C ASP A 89 -31.68 -15.22 7.02
N LEU A 90 -30.65 -15.20 7.87
CA LEU A 90 -29.43 -14.42 7.68
C LEU A 90 -28.27 -15.33 7.28
N ILE A 91 -27.97 -15.37 6.01
CA ILE A 91 -26.90 -16.18 5.45
C ILE A 91 -25.64 -15.33 5.35
N GLU A 92 -24.71 -15.58 6.26
CA GLU A 92 -23.42 -14.88 6.29
C GLU A 92 -22.35 -15.70 5.56
N VAL A 93 -21.72 -15.09 4.59
CA VAL A 93 -20.64 -15.67 3.78
C VAL A 93 -19.45 -14.75 3.83
N ASP A 94 -18.31 -15.24 4.30
CA ASP A 94 -17.02 -14.59 4.12
C ASP A 94 -16.38 -15.14 2.84
N ALA A 95 -16.29 -14.29 1.82
CA ALA A 95 -15.77 -14.69 0.50
C ALA A 95 -14.26 -14.97 0.54
N ALA A 96 -13.53 -14.47 1.55
CA ALA A 96 -12.11 -14.74 1.72
C ALA A 96 -11.84 -16.15 2.26
N SER A 97 -12.74 -16.69 3.11
CA SER A 97 -12.59 -18.00 3.74
C SER A 97 -13.23 -19.15 2.95
N ARG A 98 -14.23 -18.86 2.11
CA ARG A 98 -14.93 -19.83 1.24
C ARG A 98 -14.53 -19.66 -0.20
N THR A 99 -13.40 -20.24 -0.57
CA THR A 99 -12.82 -20.17 -1.94
C THR A 99 -13.47 -21.13 -2.93
N LYS A 100 -14.34 -22.06 -2.50
CA LYS A 100 -15.00 -23.01 -3.41
C LYS A 100 -16.15 -22.31 -4.14
N VAL A 101 -16.04 -22.25 -5.44
CA VAL A 101 -17.05 -21.70 -6.38
C VAL A 101 -18.41 -22.39 -6.20
N GLU A 102 -18.40 -23.67 -5.87
CA GLU A 102 -19.58 -24.52 -5.66
C GLU A 102 -20.40 -24.06 -4.46
N ASP A 103 -19.78 -23.76 -3.31
CA ASP A 103 -20.48 -23.33 -2.09
C ASP A 103 -21.26 -22.01 -2.29
N THR A 104 -20.68 -21.07 -3.06
CA THR A 104 -21.35 -19.78 -3.35
C THR A 104 -22.48 -19.95 -4.37
N ARG A 105 -22.34 -20.86 -5.30
CA ARG A 105 -23.36 -21.17 -6.31
C ARG A 105 -24.59 -21.81 -5.65
N ASP A 106 -24.39 -22.80 -4.80
CA ASP A 106 -25.47 -23.47 -4.07
C ASP A 106 -26.25 -22.51 -3.18
N LEU A 107 -25.54 -21.54 -2.57
CA LEU A 107 -26.17 -20.47 -1.79
C LEU A 107 -27.04 -19.57 -2.65
N LEU A 108 -26.59 -19.21 -3.86
CA LEU A 108 -27.33 -18.34 -4.78
C LEU A 108 -28.47 -19.07 -5.49
N GLU A 109 -28.39 -20.38 -5.73
CA GLU A 109 -29.50 -21.19 -6.24
C GLU A 109 -30.66 -21.24 -5.24
N ASN A 110 -30.38 -21.16 -3.95
CA ASN A 110 -31.38 -21.15 -2.88
C ASN A 110 -32.08 -19.79 -2.68
N VAL A 111 -31.71 -18.75 -3.45
CA VAL A 111 -32.28 -17.38 -3.30
C VAL A 111 -33.79 -17.35 -3.62
N GLN A 112 -34.24 -18.19 -4.52
CA GLN A 112 -35.64 -18.22 -4.97
C GLN A 112 -36.63 -18.65 -3.87
N TYR A 113 -36.16 -19.36 -2.86
CA TYR A 113 -37.05 -19.87 -1.78
C TYR A 113 -37.37 -18.76 -0.79
N ALA A 114 -38.63 -18.74 -0.36
CA ALA A 114 -39.13 -17.83 0.66
C ALA A 114 -38.36 -18.00 2.00
N PRO A 115 -38.25 -16.93 2.80
CA PRO A 115 -37.66 -17.03 4.14
C PRO A 115 -38.45 -18.03 5.03
N SER A 116 -37.73 -18.71 5.93
CA SER A 116 -38.33 -19.72 6.80
C SER A 116 -39.09 -19.12 7.98
N ARG A 117 -38.56 -18.03 8.56
CA ARG A 117 -39.10 -17.38 9.77
C ARG A 117 -39.13 -15.86 9.67
N GLY A 118 -38.14 -15.27 8.98
CA GLY A 118 -38.01 -13.84 8.82
C GLY A 118 -38.97 -13.25 7.79
N ARG A 119 -39.05 -11.92 7.75
CA ARG A 119 -39.72 -11.18 6.67
C ARG A 119 -38.89 -11.17 5.38
N TYR A 120 -37.59 -11.11 5.57
CA TYR A 120 -36.61 -11.06 4.47
C TYR A 120 -35.56 -12.14 4.66
N LYS A 121 -35.17 -12.77 3.56
CA LYS A 121 -33.99 -13.60 3.47
C LYS A 121 -32.80 -12.68 3.12
N VAL A 122 -31.84 -12.59 4.02
CA VAL A 122 -30.73 -11.64 3.93
C VAL A 122 -29.44 -12.38 3.63
N TYR A 123 -28.78 -12.00 2.57
CA TYR A 123 -27.45 -12.51 2.22
C TYR A 123 -26.41 -11.44 2.56
N LEU A 124 -25.61 -11.70 3.59
CA LEU A 124 -24.48 -10.87 3.99
C LEU A 124 -23.20 -11.50 3.46
N ILE A 125 -22.63 -10.88 2.44
CA ILE A 125 -21.38 -11.34 1.82
C ILE A 125 -20.27 -10.37 2.19
N ASP A 126 -19.35 -10.83 3.05
CA ASP A 126 -18.19 -10.05 3.47
C ASP A 126 -17.02 -10.31 2.51
N GLU A 127 -16.19 -9.28 2.31
CA GLU A 127 -15.07 -9.22 1.35
C GLU A 127 -15.47 -9.72 -0.06
N VAL A 128 -16.61 -9.20 -0.54
CA VAL A 128 -17.24 -9.66 -1.79
C VAL A 128 -16.30 -9.59 -3.00
N HIS A 129 -15.26 -8.75 -2.98
CA HIS A 129 -14.25 -8.66 -4.04
C HIS A 129 -13.39 -9.94 -4.19
N MET A 130 -13.44 -10.86 -3.21
CA MET A 130 -12.76 -12.14 -3.25
C MET A 130 -13.57 -13.23 -3.97
N LEU A 131 -14.80 -12.95 -4.38
CA LEU A 131 -15.60 -13.88 -5.17
C LEU A 131 -14.96 -14.14 -6.53
N SER A 132 -15.11 -15.38 -7.01
CA SER A 132 -14.70 -15.73 -8.37
C SER A 132 -15.57 -15.04 -9.42
N THR A 133 -15.06 -14.89 -10.63
CA THR A 133 -15.83 -14.37 -11.79
C THR A 133 -17.13 -15.16 -12.02
N HIS A 134 -17.10 -16.45 -11.75
CA HIS A 134 -18.28 -17.32 -11.90
C HIS A 134 -19.34 -17.02 -10.84
N SER A 135 -18.93 -16.81 -9.59
CA SER A 135 -19.82 -16.41 -8.48
C SER A 135 -20.40 -15.02 -8.71
N PHE A 136 -19.61 -14.09 -9.25
CA PHE A 136 -20.12 -12.77 -9.64
C PHE A 136 -21.22 -12.86 -10.70
N ASN A 137 -21.06 -13.70 -11.73
CA ASN A 137 -22.06 -13.88 -12.77
C ASN A 137 -23.36 -14.51 -12.24
N ALA A 138 -23.27 -15.41 -11.27
CA ALA A 138 -24.44 -15.97 -10.60
C ALA A 138 -25.15 -14.91 -9.74
N LEU A 139 -24.39 -14.08 -9.01
CA LEU A 139 -24.92 -12.99 -8.21
C LEU A 139 -25.61 -11.92 -9.10
N LEU A 140 -25.03 -11.58 -10.23
CA LEU A 140 -25.57 -10.61 -11.18
C LEU A 140 -26.96 -10.96 -11.66
N LYS A 141 -27.24 -12.23 -12.00
CA LYS A 141 -28.57 -12.70 -12.41
C LYS A 141 -29.64 -12.39 -11.36
N THR A 142 -29.29 -12.61 -10.09
CA THR A 142 -30.22 -12.36 -8.98
C THR A 142 -30.35 -10.87 -8.65
N LEU A 143 -29.29 -10.08 -8.89
CA LEU A 143 -29.35 -8.62 -8.70
C LEU A 143 -30.13 -7.91 -9.81
N GLU A 144 -30.27 -8.51 -10.99
CA GLU A 144 -31.08 -7.99 -12.10
C GLU A 144 -32.57 -8.22 -11.85
N GLU A 145 -32.94 -9.41 -11.40
CA GLU A 145 -34.32 -9.79 -11.08
C GLU A 145 -34.43 -10.28 -9.64
N PRO A 146 -34.31 -9.39 -8.65
CA PRO A 146 -34.28 -9.78 -7.26
C PRO A 146 -35.68 -10.18 -6.76
N PRO A 147 -35.84 -11.35 -6.10
CA PRO A 147 -37.10 -11.68 -5.44
C PRO A 147 -37.42 -10.64 -4.35
N PRO A 148 -38.69 -10.24 -4.16
CA PRO A 148 -39.07 -9.14 -3.27
C PRO A 148 -38.72 -9.42 -1.80
N HIS A 149 -38.63 -10.67 -1.42
CA HIS A 149 -38.30 -11.12 -0.07
C HIS A 149 -36.78 -11.25 0.18
N VAL A 150 -35.93 -10.96 -0.80
CA VAL A 150 -34.47 -11.09 -0.69
C VAL A 150 -33.80 -9.73 -0.55
N LYS A 151 -32.78 -9.66 0.32
CA LYS A 151 -31.92 -8.50 0.48
C LYS A 151 -30.45 -8.92 0.46
N PHE A 152 -29.64 -8.23 -0.34
CA PHE A 152 -28.19 -8.42 -0.39
C PHE A 152 -27.50 -7.30 0.39
N LEU A 153 -26.63 -7.67 1.30
CA LEU A 153 -25.76 -6.79 2.07
C LEU A 153 -24.33 -7.18 1.76
N LEU A 154 -23.71 -6.44 0.86
CA LEU A 154 -22.34 -6.71 0.40
C LEU A 154 -21.36 -5.82 1.15
N ALA A 155 -20.24 -6.37 1.59
CA ALA A 155 -19.17 -5.61 2.23
C ALA A 155 -17.83 -5.85 1.51
N THR A 156 -17.03 -4.80 1.35
CA THR A 156 -15.70 -4.89 0.71
C THR A 156 -14.74 -3.87 1.27
N THR A 157 -13.48 -4.24 1.35
CA THR A 157 -12.37 -3.31 1.60
C THR A 157 -11.85 -2.68 0.32
N ASP A 158 -12.05 -3.33 -0.84
CA ASP A 158 -11.56 -2.86 -2.13
C ASP A 158 -12.71 -2.79 -3.17
N PRO A 159 -13.38 -1.64 -3.28
CA PRO A 159 -14.46 -1.48 -4.26
C PRO A 159 -13.96 -1.44 -5.71
N GLN A 160 -12.67 -1.16 -5.95
CA GLN A 160 -12.12 -1.05 -7.31
C GLN A 160 -12.01 -2.42 -8.00
N ARG A 161 -11.92 -3.50 -7.22
CA ARG A 161 -11.94 -4.86 -7.76
C ARG A 161 -13.32 -5.37 -8.14
N LEU A 162 -14.38 -4.64 -7.81
CA LEU A 162 -15.74 -5.05 -8.14
C LEU A 162 -16.10 -4.68 -9.58
N PRO A 163 -16.79 -5.59 -10.32
CA PRO A 163 -17.32 -5.26 -11.63
C PRO A 163 -18.29 -4.07 -11.58
N VAL A 164 -18.20 -3.17 -12.54
CA VAL A 164 -19.09 -1.99 -12.64
C VAL A 164 -20.58 -2.41 -12.71
N THR A 165 -20.85 -3.58 -13.26
CA THR A 165 -22.19 -4.17 -13.33
C THR A 165 -22.81 -4.46 -11.96
N ILE A 166 -22.00 -4.83 -10.95
CA ILE A 166 -22.43 -4.97 -9.54
C ILE A 166 -22.65 -3.60 -8.92
N LEU A 167 -21.67 -2.69 -9.11
CA LEU A 167 -21.69 -1.35 -8.52
C LEU A 167 -22.94 -0.56 -8.94
N SER A 168 -23.36 -0.70 -10.20
CA SER A 168 -24.53 0.01 -10.75
C SER A 168 -25.88 -0.50 -10.20
N ARG A 169 -25.92 -1.71 -9.60
CA ARG A 169 -27.14 -2.34 -9.07
C ARG A 169 -27.23 -2.28 -7.54
N CYS A 170 -26.22 -1.72 -6.90
CA CYS A 170 -26.15 -1.62 -5.43
C CYS A 170 -26.22 -0.18 -4.96
N LEU A 171 -26.91 0.05 -3.86
CA LEU A 171 -26.82 1.30 -3.10
C LEU A 171 -25.50 1.30 -2.32
N GLN A 172 -24.59 2.22 -2.69
CA GLN A 172 -23.22 2.24 -2.15
C GLN A 172 -23.13 3.16 -0.93
N PHE A 173 -22.51 2.65 0.14
CA PHE A 173 -22.23 3.37 1.37
C PHE A 173 -20.75 3.24 1.74
N ASN A 174 -20.06 4.38 1.74
CA ASN A 174 -18.66 4.43 2.10
C ASN A 174 -18.50 4.76 3.59
N LEU A 175 -17.98 3.81 4.37
CA LEU A 175 -17.64 3.99 5.78
C LEU A 175 -16.24 4.59 5.87
N LYS A 176 -16.12 5.66 6.65
CA LYS A 176 -14.87 6.38 6.86
C LYS A 176 -14.07 5.80 8.03
N ARG A 177 -12.76 6.00 8.01
CA ARG A 177 -11.91 5.77 9.18
C ARG A 177 -12.38 6.65 10.34
N LEU A 178 -12.27 6.13 11.55
CA LEU A 178 -12.62 6.87 12.75
C LEU A 178 -11.45 7.77 13.18
N PRO A 179 -11.70 9.03 13.56
CA PRO A 179 -10.68 9.88 14.15
C PRO A 179 -10.10 9.26 15.43
N PRO A 180 -8.80 9.42 15.70
CA PRO A 180 -8.15 8.88 16.90
C PRO A 180 -8.80 9.34 18.21
N GLU A 181 -9.26 10.59 18.30
CA GLU A 181 -9.94 11.12 19.49
C GLU A 181 -11.24 10.35 19.76
N MET A 182 -12.01 10.04 18.72
CA MET A 182 -13.26 9.28 18.85
C MET A 182 -12.99 7.85 19.31
N ILE A 183 -11.91 7.22 18.83
CA ILE A 183 -11.48 5.89 19.27
C ILE A 183 -11.06 5.95 20.73
N ARG A 184 -10.19 6.89 21.13
CA ARG A 184 -9.75 7.09 22.51
C ARG A 184 -10.92 7.23 23.47
N ASP A 185 -11.88 8.12 23.16
CA ASP A 185 -13.05 8.37 24.01
C ASP A 185 -13.95 7.13 24.14
N TYR A 186 -14.02 6.33 23.09
CA TYR A 186 -14.74 5.04 23.14
C TYR A 186 -14.00 4.02 24.00
N LEU A 187 -12.70 3.86 23.85
CA LEU A 187 -11.88 2.96 24.67
C LEU A 187 -11.97 3.34 26.16
N GLN A 188 -11.90 4.62 26.50
CA GLN A 188 -12.06 5.10 27.87
C GLN A 188 -13.43 4.72 28.46
N ARG A 189 -14.50 4.83 27.66
CA ARG A 189 -15.85 4.41 28.07
C ARG A 189 -15.92 2.90 28.31
N VAL A 190 -15.33 2.11 27.43
CA VAL A 190 -15.28 0.64 27.55
C VAL A 190 -14.56 0.25 28.84
N LEU A 191 -13.37 0.82 29.11
CA LEU A 191 -12.59 0.55 30.31
C LEU A 191 -13.33 0.95 31.61
N GLY A 192 -14.05 2.07 31.58
CA GLY A 192 -14.90 2.46 32.70
C GLY A 192 -16.00 1.45 33.02
N GLN A 193 -16.55 0.78 32.01
CA GLN A 193 -17.56 -0.27 32.20
C GLN A 193 -16.94 -1.62 32.57
N GLU A 194 -15.71 -1.89 32.19
CA GLU A 194 -14.95 -3.08 32.59
C GLU A 194 -14.25 -2.90 33.98
N ASN A 195 -14.29 -1.70 34.57
CA ASN A 195 -13.59 -1.34 35.81
C ASN A 195 -12.07 -1.53 35.75
N ILE A 196 -11.48 -1.21 34.60
CA ILE A 196 -10.04 -1.30 34.36
C ILE A 196 -9.43 0.11 34.38
N SER A 197 -8.34 0.31 35.13
CA SER A 197 -7.61 1.57 35.17
C SER A 197 -6.74 1.74 33.92
N ALA A 198 -6.72 2.93 33.36
CA ALA A 198 -5.91 3.25 32.18
C ALA A 198 -5.40 4.67 32.24
N GLU A 199 -4.18 4.86 31.76
CA GLU A 199 -3.60 6.18 31.51
C GLU A 199 -4.10 6.76 30.18
N ALA A 200 -4.38 8.07 30.17
CA ALA A 200 -4.89 8.73 28.97
C ALA A 200 -3.88 8.70 27.81
N ALA A 201 -2.59 8.74 28.11
CA ALA A 201 -1.52 8.64 27.14
C ALA A 201 -1.49 7.25 26.49
N ALA A 202 -1.61 6.18 27.28
CA ALA A 202 -1.70 4.81 26.77
C ALA A 202 -2.84 4.63 25.74
N LEU A 203 -4.02 5.23 26.02
CA LEU A 203 -5.16 5.17 25.10
C LEU A 203 -4.93 5.98 23.82
N LYS A 204 -4.15 7.05 23.86
CA LYS A 204 -3.74 7.79 22.66
C LYS A 204 -2.87 6.89 21.74
N HIS A 205 -1.90 6.17 22.30
CA HIS A 205 -1.05 5.25 21.54
C HIS A 205 -1.87 4.14 20.88
N ILE A 206 -2.79 3.50 21.61
CA ILE A 206 -3.68 2.47 21.06
C ILE A 206 -4.56 3.04 19.95
N ALA A 207 -5.17 4.22 20.16
CA ALA A 207 -6.05 4.85 19.18
C ALA A 207 -5.33 5.20 17.87
N ARG A 208 -4.04 5.62 17.97
CA ARG A 208 -3.19 5.88 16.82
C ARG A 208 -2.82 4.59 16.08
N ALA A 209 -2.35 3.58 16.81
CA ALA A 209 -1.96 2.28 16.24
C ALA A 209 -3.13 1.55 15.55
N ALA A 210 -4.36 1.83 15.96
CA ALA A 210 -5.57 1.27 15.37
C ALA A 210 -5.91 1.82 13.97
N ASP A 211 -5.27 2.88 13.50
CA ASP A 211 -5.41 3.47 12.16
C ASP A 211 -6.88 3.65 11.72
N GLY A 212 -7.72 4.15 12.60
CA GLY A 212 -9.14 4.39 12.34
C GLY A 212 -10.05 3.17 12.39
N SER A 213 -9.53 2.00 12.80
CA SER A 213 -10.26 0.74 12.97
C SER A 213 -10.67 0.53 14.42
N MET A 214 -11.96 0.55 14.71
CA MET A 214 -12.47 0.25 16.06
C MET A 214 -12.21 -1.21 16.47
N ARG A 215 -12.26 -2.15 15.53
CA ARG A 215 -12.01 -3.56 15.82
C ARG A 215 -10.56 -3.77 16.26
N ASP A 216 -9.62 -3.15 15.55
CA ASP A 216 -8.19 -3.31 15.86
C ASP A 216 -7.86 -2.55 17.16
N ALA A 217 -8.48 -1.37 17.40
CA ALA A 217 -8.39 -0.65 18.68
C ALA A 217 -8.80 -1.51 19.89
N LEU A 218 -9.96 -2.20 19.81
CA LEU A 218 -10.42 -3.09 20.86
C LEU A 218 -9.55 -4.34 21.01
N SER A 219 -8.97 -4.84 19.92
CA SER A 219 -8.04 -5.98 19.96
C SER A 219 -6.70 -5.58 20.58
N LEU A 220 -6.17 -4.41 20.26
CA LEU A 220 -4.97 -3.85 20.89
C LEU A 220 -5.22 -3.55 22.37
N LEU A 221 -6.42 -3.09 22.72
CA LEU A 221 -6.79 -2.87 24.11
C LEU A 221 -6.81 -4.19 24.91
N ASP A 222 -7.34 -5.27 24.33
CA ASP A 222 -7.31 -6.61 24.95
C ASP A 222 -5.86 -7.06 25.22
N GLN A 223 -4.98 -6.83 24.25
CA GLN A 223 -3.56 -7.16 24.37
C GLN A 223 -2.88 -6.31 25.45
N ALA A 224 -3.17 -5.00 25.49
CA ALA A 224 -2.63 -4.09 26.51
C ALA A 224 -3.06 -4.48 27.93
N ILE A 225 -4.33 -4.85 28.12
CA ILE A 225 -4.83 -5.35 29.41
C ILE A 225 -4.13 -6.64 29.83
N ALA A 226 -3.91 -7.55 28.88
CA ALA A 226 -3.22 -8.81 29.16
C ALA A 226 -1.74 -8.59 29.47
N TYR A 227 -1.07 -7.69 28.76
CA TYR A 227 0.35 -7.35 28.95
C TYR A 227 0.58 -6.65 30.29
N GLY A 228 -0.28 -5.67 30.64
CA GLY A 228 -0.21 -4.87 31.87
C GLY A 228 -0.88 -5.51 33.08
N GLY A 229 -1.10 -6.84 33.06
CA GLY A 229 -1.64 -7.56 34.23
C GLY A 229 -2.99 -7.04 34.76
N GLY A 230 -3.82 -6.44 33.87
CA GLY A 230 -5.14 -5.90 34.23
C GLY A 230 -5.19 -4.38 34.35
N GLN A 231 -4.11 -3.69 34.01
CA GLN A 231 -4.03 -2.22 33.91
C GLN A 231 -3.52 -1.83 32.50
N VAL A 232 -3.74 -0.58 32.12
CA VAL A 232 -3.26 -0.08 30.83
C VAL A 232 -2.36 1.13 31.10
N LEU A 233 -1.06 0.84 31.22
CA LEU A 233 -0.03 1.84 31.49
C LEU A 233 0.68 2.25 30.20
N GLU A 234 1.12 3.51 30.13
CA GLU A 234 1.75 4.07 28.93
C GLU A 234 3.00 3.29 28.50
N ASN A 235 3.92 3.09 29.43
CA ASN A 235 5.19 2.39 29.16
C ASN A 235 4.98 0.95 28.66
N GLU A 236 3.97 0.25 29.21
CA GLU A 236 3.64 -1.12 28.82
C GLU A 236 3.01 -1.19 27.43
N VAL A 237 2.14 -0.22 27.12
CA VAL A 237 1.53 -0.11 25.79
C VAL A 237 2.58 0.24 24.74
N GLN A 238 3.48 1.15 25.01
CA GLN A 238 4.60 1.48 24.11
C GLN A 238 5.49 0.25 23.86
N ALA A 239 5.86 -0.47 24.91
CA ALA A 239 6.64 -1.70 24.78
C ALA A 239 5.90 -2.80 23.98
N MET A 240 4.59 -2.97 24.24
CA MET A 240 3.76 -3.94 23.54
C MET A 240 3.59 -3.60 22.04
N LEU A 241 3.41 -2.33 21.71
CA LEU A 241 3.25 -1.86 20.34
C LEU A 241 4.58 -1.83 19.58
N GLY A 242 5.71 -1.92 20.28
CA GLY A 242 7.03 -1.70 19.69
C GLY A 242 7.21 -0.26 19.19
N THR A 243 6.36 0.66 19.67
CA THR A 243 6.46 2.07 19.29
C THR A 243 7.74 2.64 19.90
N ILE A 244 8.58 3.15 19.04
CA ILE A 244 9.83 3.80 19.43
C ILE A 244 9.46 5.11 20.10
N GLU A 245 10.09 5.42 21.21
CA GLU A 245 9.95 6.74 21.80
C GLU A 245 10.29 7.80 20.75
N HIS A 246 9.41 8.79 20.57
CA HIS A 246 9.64 9.93 19.66
C HIS A 246 11.03 10.56 19.84
N GLY A 247 11.60 10.44 21.05
CA GLY A 247 12.94 10.88 21.37
C GLY A 247 14.02 10.29 20.48
N HIS A 248 13.92 9.00 20.10
CA HIS A 248 14.91 8.38 19.22
C HIS A 248 14.91 8.98 17.82
N VAL A 249 13.72 9.24 17.25
CA VAL A 249 13.58 9.87 15.92
C VAL A 249 14.08 11.31 15.95
N VAL A 250 13.79 12.06 17.03
CA VAL A 250 14.32 13.42 17.23
C VAL A 250 15.85 13.40 17.28
N HIS A 251 16.45 12.46 18.01
CA HIS A 251 17.92 12.34 18.06
C HIS A 251 18.55 11.96 16.72
N LEU A 252 17.86 11.16 15.88
CA LEU A 252 18.31 10.88 14.51
C LEU A 252 18.31 12.17 13.66
N LEU A 253 17.27 12.99 13.76
CA LEU A 253 17.21 14.26 13.06
C LEU A 253 18.22 15.28 13.59
N ASP A 254 18.47 15.30 14.91
CA ASP A 254 19.53 16.13 15.49
C ASP A 254 20.91 15.74 14.95
N ALA A 255 21.24 14.44 14.85
CA ALA A 255 22.48 13.96 14.27
C ALA A 255 22.60 14.30 12.76
N LEU A 256 21.49 14.20 12.02
CA LEU A 256 21.41 14.62 10.62
C LEU A 256 21.60 16.14 10.50
N ALA A 257 20.97 16.95 11.34
CA ALA A 257 21.14 18.39 11.36
C ALA A 257 22.60 18.81 11.62
N ALA A 258 23.24 18.13 12.58
CA ALA A 258 24.66 18.35 12.92
C ALA A 258 25.64 17.82 11.88
N ALA A 259 25.19 17.07 10.88
CA ALA A 259 26.03 16.35 9.90
C ALA A 259 27.01 15.35 10.55
N ASP A 260 26.66 14.79 11.70
CA ASP A 260 27.50 13.85 12.45
C ASP A 260 27.15 12.40 12.12
N GLY A 261 27.90 11.81 11.19
CA GLY A 261 27.71 10.40 10.81
C GLY A 261 28.05 9.41 11.93
N GLY A 262 28.98 9.78 12.83
CA GLY A 262 29.34 8.93 13.97
C GLY A 262 28.21 8.86 15.00
N ALA A 263 27.67 10.01 15.37
CA ALA A 263 26.49 10.10 16.25
C ALA A 263 25.28 9.40 15.62
N LEU A 264 25.05 9.57 14.31
CA LEU A 264 23.95 8.92 13.60
C LEU A 264 24.01 7.39 13.70
N LEU A 265 25.15 6.79 13.40
CA LEU A 265 25.35 5.33 13.49
C LEU A 265 25.22 4.81 14.93
N GLN A 266 25.69 5.58 15.91
CA GLN A 266 25.50 5.22 17.32
C GLN A 266 24.02 5.21 17.70
N ARG A 267 23.21 6.23 17.27
CA ARG A 267 21.77 6.26 17.53
C ARG A 267 21.02 5.12 16.87
N ILE A 268 21.46 4.70 15.66
CA ILE A 268 20.90 3.51 15.00
C ILE A 268 21.25 2.24 15.78
N ALA A 269 22.45 2.15 16.36
CA ALA A 269 22.86 1.02 17.19
C ALA A 269 22.03 0.96 18.49
N ASP A 270 21.84 2.10 19.16
CA ASP A 270 21.00 2.20 20.36
C ASP A 270 19.54 1.78 20.05
N LEU A 271 19.02 2.25 18.92
CA LEU A 271 17.68 1.89 18.45
C LEU A 271 17.52 0.38 18.20
N ASN A 272 18.56 -0.27 17.68
CA ASN A 272 18.52 -1.70 17.36
C ASN A 272 18.39 -2.59 18.61
N GLU A 273 18.73 -2.10 19.80
CA GLU A 273 18.54 -2.85 21.06
C GLU A 273 17.05 -3.14 21.33
N PHE A 274 16.15 -2.31 20.81
CA PHE A 274 14.70 -2.45 20.94
C PHE A 274 14.06 -3.30 19.82
N ALA A 275 14.85 -3.84 18.88
CA ALA A 275 14.40 -4.61 17.71
C ALA A 275 13.23 -3.94 16.95
N PRO A 276 13.36 -2.67 16.52
CA PRO A 276 12.27 -1.88 15.95
C PRO A 276 11.84 -2.38 14.57
N ASP A 277 10.60 -2.06 14.17
CA ASP A 277 10.25 -2.05 12.77
C ASP A 277 10.81 -0.78 12.10
N TYR A 278 11.80 -0.94 11.25
CA TYR A 278 12.46 0.18 10.59
C TYR A 278 11.57 0.92 9.58
N ASP A 279 10.50 0.29 9.06
CA ASP A 279 9.50 0.99 8.24
C ASP A 279 8.69 1.98 9.08
N ASP A 280 8.32 1.59 10.29
CA ASP A 280 7.61 2.46 11.23
C ASP A 280 8.51 3.61 11.70
N VAL A 281 9.82 3.37 11.94
CA VAL A 281 10.78 4.45 12.27
C VAL A 281 10.86 5.47 11.14
N LEU A 282 10.97 5.01 9.90
CA LEU A 282 10.99 5.89 8.73
C LEU A 282 9.66 6.64 8.56
N ALA A 283 8.52 5.98 8.83
CA ALA A 283 7.22 6.62 8.78
C ALA A 283 7.13 7.79 9.77
N GLU A 284 7.62 7.58 10.98
CA GLU A 284 7.61 8.60 12.03
C GLU A 284 8.60 9.74 11.73
N LEU A 285 9.78 9.41 11.22
CA LEU A 285 10.76 10.40 10.76
C LEU A 285 10.16 11.28 9.65
N LEU A 286 9.45 10.70 8.70
CA LEU A 286 8.76 11.44 7.63
C LEU A 286 7.63 12.32 8.19
N ALA A 287 6.87 11.85 9.17
CA ALA A 287 5.83 12.64 9.82
C ALA A 287 6.42 13.86 10.54
N LEU A 288 7.55 13.69 11.23
CA LEU A 288 8.25 14.78 11.91
C LEU A 288 8.85 15.77 10.90
N LEU A 289 9.47 15.31 9.83
CA LEU A 289 9.97 16.16 8.73
C LEU A 289 8.85 16.97 8.08
N HIS A 290 7.68 16.35 7.88
CA HIS A 290 6.50 17.06 7.36
C HIS A 290 6.08 18.20 8.29
N GLN A 291 6.03 17.97 9.60
CA GLN A 291 5.66 19.03 10.56
C GLN A 291 6.69 20.15 10.61
N VAL A 292 7.98 19.80 10.58
CA VAL A 292 9.07 20.78 10.46
C VAL A 292 8.87 21.64 9.20
N ALA A 293 8.56 21.03 8.06
CA ALA A 293 8.29 21.75 6.82
C ALA A 293 7.08 22.69 6.91
N VAL A 294 6.00 22.24 7.58
CA VAL A 294 4.81 23.07 7.79
C VAL A 294 5.13 24.28 8.64
N VAL A 295 5.84 24.12 9.75
CA VAL A 295 6.24 25.24 10.64
C VAL A 295 7.18 26.20 9.91
N GLN A 296 8.10 25.72 9.08
CA GLN A 296 8.97 26.56 8.25
C GLN A 296 8.20 27.37 7.21
N ALA A 297 7.18 26.75 6.57
CA ALA A 297 6.40 27.39 5.51
C ALA A 297 5.33 28.34 6.05
N VAL A 298 4.72 28.01 7.19
CA VAL A 298 3.59 28.76 7.78
C VAL A 298 3.85 28.94 9.27
N PRO A 299 4.54 30.02 9.67
CA PRO A 299 4.78 30.32 11.08
C PRO A 299 3.47 30.44 11.85
N GLY A 300 3.32 29.70 12.95
CA GLY A 300 2.10 29.66 13.76
C GLY A 300 1.03 28.66 13.27
N ALA A 301 1.33 27.83 12.27
CA ALA A 301 0.49 26.67 11.99
C ALA A 301 0.55 25.74 13.22
N VAL A 302 -0.65 25.39 13.73
CA VAL A 302 -0.77 24.45 14.86
C VAL A 302 -0.26 23.12 14.38
N SER A 303 0.82 22.63 14.99
CA SER A 303 1.27 21.27 14.81
C SER A 303 0.24 20.31 15.39
N ASP A 304 0.16 19.11 14.85
CA ASP A 304 -0.65 18.03 15.41
C ASP A 304 -0.38 17.92 16.93
N GLU A 305 -1.41 17.73 17.75
CA GLU A 305 -1.37 17.67 19.23
C GLU A 305 -0.37 16.63 19.82
N HIS A 306 0.45 16.02 18.99
CA HIS A 306 1.23 14.83 19.33
C HIS A 306 2.74 15.03 19.39
N LEU A 307 3.24 16.17 18.91
CA LEU A 307 4.66 16.52 18.99
C LEU A 307 4.81 17.78 19.81
N ASP A 308 5.82 17.79 20.66
CA ASP A 308 6.18 18.95 21.44
C ASP A 308 6.53 20.12 20.49
N GLU A 309 5.71 21.18 20.54
CA GLU A 309 5.86 22.36 19.68
C GLU A 309 7.28 22.95 19.78
N GLU A 310 7.89 22.89 20.96
CA GLU A 310 9.23 23.38 21.21
C GLU A 310 10.27 22.56 20.44
N THR A 311 10.12 21.22 20.42
CA THR A 311 10.99 20.32 19.67
C THR A 311 10.88 20.53 18.16
N VAL A 312 9.66 20.66 17.62
CA VAL A 312 9.46 20.93 16.19
C VAL A 312 10.02 22.30 15.81
N ALA A 313 9.80 23.33 16.62
CA ALA A 313 10.35 24.68 16.38
C ALA A 313 11.90 24.69 16.39
N ARG A 314 12.49 23.94 17.32
CA ARG A 314 13.97 23.78 17.40
C ARG A 314 14.52 23.07 16.16
N LEU A 315 13.91 21.99 15.72
CA LEU A 315 14.31 21.28 14.50
C LEU A 315 14.10 22.15 13.25
N ALA A 316 13.01 22.92 13.19
CA ALA A 316 12.75 23.86 12.10
C ALA A 316 13.79 24.98 12.00
N ALA A 317 14.40 25.37 13.12
CA ALA A 317 15.49 26.33 13.15
C ALA A 317 16.85 25.69 12.82
N SER A 318 17.05 24.40 13.06
CA SER A 318 18.32 23.70 12.87
C SER A 318 18.50 23.11 11.45
N LEU A 319 17.42 22.84 10.73
CA LEU A 319 17.42 22.27 9.38
C LEU A 319 17.06 23.35 8.36
N SER A 320 17.74 23.34 7.19
CA SER A 320 17.31 24.20 6.07
C SER A 320 16.03 23.64 5.42
N ALA A 321 15.24 24.50 4.78
CA ALA A 321 14.03 24.07 4.07
C ALA A 321 14.34 23.09 2.94
N GLU A 322 15.48 23.29 2.28
CA GLU A 322 16.00 22.44 1.21
C GLU A 322 16.37 21.05 1.75
N ASP A 323 17.07 20.97 2.90
CA ASP A 323 17.42 19.71 3.55
C ASP A 323 16.16 18.94 3.96
N VAL A 324 15.17 19.60 4.54
CA VAL A 324 13.90 18.97 4.97
C VAL A 324 13.19 18.34 3.78
N GLN A 325 13.09 19.06 2.65
CA GLN A 325 12.44 18.52 1.44
C GLN A 325 13.23 17.35 0.86
N LEU A 326 14.54 17.44 0.83
CA LEU A 326 15.41 16.38 0.31
C LEU A 326 15.36 15.14 1.20
N PHE A 327 15.44 15.30 2.52
CA PHE A 327 15.34 14.20 3.48
C PHE A 327 13.98 13.51 3.41
N TYR A 328 12.90 14.29 3.27
CA TYR A 328 11.56 13.75 3.07
C TYR A 328 11.49 12.88 1.80
N GLN A 329 12.04 13.36 0.69
CA GLN A 329 12.05 12.62 -0.57
C GLN A 329 12.90 11.34 -0.49
N ILE A 330 14.10 11.43 0.13
CA ILE A 330 14.97 10.26 0.34
C ILE A 330 14.26 9.23 1.24
N GLY A 331 13.59 9.68 2.30
CA GLY A 331 12.86 8.81 3.21
C GLY A 331 11.69 8.09 2.54
N LEU A 332 10.91 8.77 1.69
CA LEU A 332 9.82 8.15 0.90
C LEU A 332 10.33 7.03 -0.02
N ILE A 333 11.45 7.29 -0.72
CA ILE A 333 12.09 6.28 -1.58
C ILE A 333 12.63 5.15 -0.71
N GLY A 334 13.28 5.49 0.41
CA GLY A 334 13.86 4.54 1.35
C GLY A 334 12.85 3.56 1.94
N ARG A 335 11.66 4.01 2.30
CA ARG A 335 10.57 3.13 2.77
C ARG A 335 10.20 2.07 1.73
N ARG A 336 10.06 2.47 0.48
CA ARG A 336 9.78 1.53 -0.61
C ARG A 336 10.92 0.53 -0.81
N ASP A 337 12.18 1.01 -0.74
CA ASP A 337 13.36 0.21 -0.97
C ASP A 337 13.67 -0.72 0.23
N LEU A 338 13.21 -0.38 1.43
CA LEU A 338 13.41 -1.17 2.65
C LEU A 338 12.80 -2.59 2.53
N ALA A 339 11.66 -2.72 1.85
CA ALA A 339 11.00 -4.00 1.63
C ALA A 339 11.82 -5.00 0.77
N ILE A 340 12.76 -4.49 -0.04
CA ILE A 340 13.65 -5.30 -0.90
C ILE A 340 15.07 -5.37 -0.36
N ALA A 341 15.38 -4.68 0.73
CA ALA A 341 16.70 -4.71 1.35
C ALA A 341 17.00 -6.10 1.94
N PRO A 342 18.22 -6.66 1.74
CA PRO A 342 18.58 -7.98 2.28
C PRO A 342 18.46 -8.06 3.80
N VAL A 343 18.78 -6.96 4.50
CA VAL A 343 18.65 -6.80 5.95
C VAL A 343 18.01 -5.44 6.20
N PRO A 344 16.84 -5.37 6.87
CA PRO A 344 16.12 -4.10 7.08
C PRO A 344 16.98 -3.03 7.77
N ARG A 345 17.78 -3.41 8.77
CA ARG A 345 18.73 -2.52 9.45
C ARG A 345 19.69 -1.83 8.47
N LEU A 346 20.34 -2.60 7.59
CA LEU A 346 21.30 -2.06 6.63
C LEU A 346 20.62 -1.15 5.61
N GLY A 347 19.37 -1.50 5.20
CA GLY A 347 18.53 -0.65 4.37
C GLY A 347 18.27 0.70 5.04
N PHE A 348 17.88 0.69 6.30
CA PHE A 348 17.64 1.88 7.10
C PHE A 348 18.90 2.76 7.26
N GLU A 349 20.04 2.14 7.64
CA GLU A 349 21.34 2.82 7.71
C GLU A 349 21.67 3.52 6.39
N MET A 350 21.48 2.83 5.26
CA MET A 350 21.75 3.41 3.94
C MET A 350 20.83 4.57 3.60
N VAL A 351 19.56 4.57 4.01
CA VAL A 351 18.65 5.70 3.82
C VAL A 351 19.15 6.93 4.56
N LEU A 352 19.53 6.78 5.83
CA LEU A 352 20.03 7.89 6.64
C LEU A 352 21.40 8.38 6.17
N LEU A 353 22.28 7.48 5.75
CA LEU A 353 23.58 7.86 5.15
C LEU A 353 23.39 8.59 3.82
N ARG A 354 22.37 8.26 3.02
CA ARG A 354 22.01 9.04 1.82
C ARG A 354 21.57 10.47 2.19
N MET A 355 20.77 10.64 3.25
CA MET A 355 20.37 11.95 3.74
C MET A 355 21.60 12.77 4.17
N LEU A 356 22.58 12.13 4.79
CA LEU A 356 23.82 12.79 5.19
C LEU A 356 24.73 13.17 4.02
N ALA A 357 24.84 12.28 3.01
CA ALA A 357 25.73 12.45 1.86
C ALA A 357 25.20 13.43 0.81
N PHE A 358 23.90 13.47 0.60
CA PHE A 358 23.26 14.32 -0.40
C PHE A 358 22.65 15.55 0.26
N ARG A 359 23.52 16.55 0.57
CA ARG A 359 23.07 17.85 1.04
C ARG A 359 23.19 18.88 -0.07
N PRO A 360 22.22 19.81 -0.19
CA PRO A 360 22.35 20.93 -1.10
C PRO A 360 23.57 21.78 -0.70
N VAL A 361 24.52 21.95 -1.63
CA VAL A 361 25.69 22.78 -1.37
C VAL A 361 25.26 24.25 -1.33
N THR A 362 25.39 24.90 -0.19
CA THR A 362 25.08 26.31 -0.07
C THR A 362 26.06 27.15 -0.91
N ALA A 363 25.56 28.24 -1.49
CA ALA A 363 26.40 29.13 -2.35
C ALA A 363 27.63 29.70 -1.63
N ALA A 364 27.70 29.59 -0.30
CA ALA A 364 28.89 29.97 0.49
C ALA A 364 30.00 28.92 0.43
N GLU A 365 29.68 27.63 0.33
CA GLU A 365 30.64 26.53 0.29
C GLU A 365 31.24 26.35 -1.11
N GLN A 366 30.56 26.80 -2.18
CA GLN A 366 31.08 26.79 -3.54
C GLN A 366 32.29 27.74 -3.78
N ARG A 367 32.64 28.59 -2.81
CA ARG A 367 33.75 29.57 -2.93
C ARG A 367 35.06 29.12 -2.32
N GLN A 368 35.20 27.94 -1.77
CA GLN A 368 36.50 27.38 -1.41
C GLN A 368 37.07 26.59 -2.58
N PRO A 369 38.13 27.12 -3.26
CA PRO A 369 38.83 26.32 -4.26
C PRO A 369 39.46 25.11 -3.55
N LEU A 370 39.12 23.92 -3.99
CA LEU A 370 39.86 22.71 -3.60
C LEU A 370 41.36 22.96 -3.83
N ALA A 371 42.12 23.07 -2.77
CA ALA A 371 43.57 23.13 -2.82
C ALA A 371 44.06 21.87 -3.54
N SER A 372 44.47 22.00 -4.78
CA SER A 372 45.10 20.93 -5.56
C SER A 372 46.34 20.45 -4.82
N PRO A 373 46.53 19.14 -4.62
CA PRO A 373 47.77 18.62 -4.06
C PRO A 373 48.95 19.03 -4.97
N ALA A 374 49.92 19.69 -4.37
CA ALA A 374 51.13 20.17 -5.01
C ALA A 374 51.81 19.06 -5.81
N ARG A 375 51.78 19.17 -7.12
CA ARG A 375 52.50 18.31 -8.04
C ARG A 375 53.98 18.67 -7.96
N GLN A 376 54.80 17.81 -7.37
CA GLN A 376 56.24 17.90 -7.40
C GLN A 376 56.73 17.91 -8.84
N GLN A 377 57.44 18.98 -9.22
CA GLN A 377 58.09 19.09 -10.50
C GLN A 377 59.33 18.19 -10.54
N PRO A 378 59.57 17.42 -11.61
CA PRO A 378 60.89 16.89 -11.90
C PRO A 378 61.67 17.89 -12.80
N THR A 379 62.89 18.08 -12.43
CA THR A 379 63.97 18.87 -13.07
C THR A 379 64.22 18.47 -14.53
N PRO A 380 64.76 19.42 -15.37
CA PRO A 380 64.84 19.25 -16.81
C PRO A 380 66.16 18.59 -17.27
N ALA A 381 66.03 17.72 -18.27
CA ALA A 381 67.20 17.32 -19.10
C ALA A 381 66.96 17.66 -20.54
N ALA A 382 68.04 18.25 -21.19
CA ALA A 382 68.12 18.94 -22.46
C ALA A 382 68.12 18.00 -23.69
N PRO A 383 68.26 18.54 -24.91
CA PRO A 383 67.39 18.19 -26.03
C PRO A 383 68.10 17.38 -27.16
N SER A 384 67.31 16.72 -28.00
CA SER A 384 67.85 16.32 -29.33
C SER A 384 66.75 16.34 -30.41
N LYS A 385 67.02 17.15 -31.31
CA LYS A 385 66.82 17.42 -32.75
C LYS A 385 65.82 16.56 -33.56
N GLN A 386 64.91 17.32 -34.19
CA GLN A 386 64.57 17.40 -35.63
C GLN A 386 64.20 16.15 -36.45
N GLN A 387 62.97 16.17 -37.00
CA GLN A 387 62.77 16.42 -38.46
C GLN A 387 61.30 16.50 -38.79
N THR A 388 60.89 17.63 -39.23
CA THR A 388 60.23 18.11 -40.46
C THR A 388 59.41 17.13 -41.28
N ALA A 389 58.13 17.43 -41.50
CA ALA A 389 57.52 17.85 -42.76
C ALA A 389 55.98 17.97 -42.65
N SER A 390 55.47 19.14 -42.94
CA SER A 390 54.13 19.48 -43.44
C SER A 390 54.09 19.44 -44.96
N PRO A 391 53.07 19.81 -45.73
CA PRO A 391 51.61 19.81 -45.51
C PRO A 391 50.82 19.34 -46.77
N SER A 392 49.50 19.23 -46.72
CA SER A 392 48.55 19.71 -47.75
C SER A 392 47.13 19.35 -47.36
N GLN A 393 46.32 20.31 -47.16
CA GLN A 393 45.31 21.00 -47.97
C GLN A 393 44.30 20.13 -48.69
N GLY A 394 43.04 20.39 -48.33
CA GLY A 394 42.04 20.59 -49.36
C GLY A 394 40.73 19.82 -49.19
N GLY A 395 39.63 20.56 -49.06
CA GLY A 395 38.41 20.17 -49.72
C GLY A 395 37.14 20.12 -48.84
N ARG A 396 36.45 21.22 -48.77
CA ARG A 396 34.98 21.29 -48.50
C ARG A 396 34.25 20.57 -49.62
N GLU A 397 33.23 19.79 -49.26
CA GLU A 397 31.97 19.92 -50.03
C GLU A 397 30.76 19.37 -49.23
N LYS A 398 29.71 20.16 -49.29
CA LYS A 398 28.34 19.83 -48.85
C LYS A 398 27.69 18.93 -49.89
N THR A 399 26.86 17.96 -49.45
CA THR A 399 25.60 17.73 -50.15
C THR A 399 24.60 16.93 -49.25
N THR A 400 23.37 17.30 -49.40
CA THR A 400 22.12 16.86 -48.78
C THR A 400 21.58 15.58 -49.41
N PRO A 401 20.36 15.11 -48.99
CA PRO A 401 20.12 13.72 -48.60
C PRO A 401 19.51 12.85 -49.70
N SER A 402 19.66 11.56 -49.58
CA SER A 402 18.96 10.62 -50.44
C SER A 402 18.59 9.36 -49.62
N ALA A 403 17.31 9.00 -49.67
CA ALA A 403 16.73 7.75 -49.22
C ALA A 403 16.93 6.66 -50.29
N PRO A 404 16.37 5.45 -50.08
CA PRO A 404 16.76 4.37 -49.20
C PRO A 404 17.48 3.25 -49.96
N SER A 405 18.37 2.54 -49.32
CA SER A 405 19.07 1.40 -49.95
C SER A 405 18.90 0.12 -49.10
N LYS A 406 18.17 -0.80 -49.67
CA LYS A 406 18.27 -2.26 -49.67
C LYS A 406 19.01 -2.96 -48.52
N SER A 407 18.26 -3.84 -47.89
CA SER A 407 18.66 -4.97 -47.05
C SER A 407 20.05 -5.54 -47.36
N LYS A 408 20.96 -5.47 -46.38
CA LYS A 408 22.12 -6.36 -46.28
C LYS A 408 21.70 -7.68 -45.62
N PRO A 409 22.23 -8.81 -46.05
CA PRO A 409 22.02 -10.07 -45.31
C PRO A 409 22.77 -9.97 -43.98
N MET A 410 22.01 -10.26 -42.87
CA MET A 410 22.51 -10.27 -41.51
C MET A 410 23.54 -11.42 -41.35
N GLN A 411 24.72 -11.07 -40.83
CA GLN A 411 25.79 -12.03 -40.48
C GLN A 411 25.44 -12.79 -39.16
N GLU A 412 25.92 -14.00 -39.01
CA GLU A 412 25.54 -14.95 -37.96
C GLU A 412 25.98 -14.57 -36.51
N ASP A 413 26.71 -13.45 -36.31
CA ASP A 413 27.30 -13.02 -35.06
C ASP A 413 26.81 -11.62 -34.59
N GLU A 414 25.58 -11.22 -34.89
CA GLU A 414 25.06 -9.97 -34.32
C GLU A 414 24.71 -10.15 -32.83
N ASP A 415 25.45 -9.42 -32.01
CA ASP A 415 25.27 -9.32 -30.58
C ASP A 415 23.84 -8.89 -30.24
N TRP A 416 23.07 -9.69 -29.49
CA TRP A 416 21.68 -9.42 -29.11
C TRP A 416 21.51 -8.00 -28.54
N HIS A 417 22.51 -7.49 -27.82
CA HIS A 417 22.56 -6.14 -27.29
C HIS A 417 22.40 -5.06 -28.37
N ARG A 418 23.18 -5.16 -29.44
CA ARG A 418 23.15 -4.20 -30.56
C ARG A 418 21.82 -4.25 -31.30
N LEU A 419 21.24 -5.43 -31.38
CA LEU A 419 19.97 -5.67 -32.06
C LEU A 419 18.82 -5.05 -31.28
N VAL A 420 18.79 -5.17 -29.94
CA VAL A 420 17.79 -4.56 -29.07
C VAL A 420 17.90 -3.04 -29.07
N GLU A 421 19.11 -2.46 -29.16
CA GLU A 421 19.29 -1.02 -29.27
C GLU A 421 18.78 -0.44 -30.60
N GLN A 422 18.88 -1.21 -31.69
CA GLN A 422 18.40 -0.81 -33.01
C GLN A 422 16.89 -0.96 -33.19
N LEU A 423 16.29 -1.88 -32.42
CA LEU A 423 14.84 -2.05 -32.32
C LEU A 423 14.28 -0.96 -31.44
N SER A 424 13.69 0.10 -31.96
CA SER A 424 13.06 1.22 -31.21
C SER A 424 11.95 0.77 -30.25
N LEU A 425 12.27 -0.18 -29.34
CA LEU A 425 11.34 -0.76 -28.37
C LEU A 425 11.06 0.22 -27.23
N GLN A 426 9.80 0.31 -26.77
CA GLN A 426 9.38 1.19 -25.70
C GLN A 426 8.69 0.43 -24.57
N GLY A 427 8.79 0.96 -23.34
CA GLY A 427 8.10 0.47 -22.15
C GLY A 427 8.44 -0.99 -21.79
N MET A 428 7.45 -1.77 -21.39
CA MET A 428 7.60 -3.16 -20.93
C MET A 428 8.21 -4.09 -21.98
N LEU A 429 8.05 -3.80 -23.28
CA LEU A 429 8.62 -4.58 -24.35
C LEU A 429 10.15 -4.49 -24.39
N ARG A 430 10.69 -3.28 -24.12
CA ARG A 430 12.13 -3.06 -23.98
C ARG A 430 12.68 -3.77 -22.75
N VAL A 431 11.92 -3.75 -21.63
CA VAL A 431 12.30 -4.47 -20.41
C VAL A 431 12.38 -5.98 -20.67
N LEU A 432 11.39 -6.55 -21.37
CA LEU A 432 11.42 -7.98 -21.73
C LEU A 432 12.64 -8.31 -22.61
N ALA A 433 12.90 -7.53 -23.66
CA ALA A 433 14.03 -7.74 -24.58
C ALA A 433 15.39 -7.62 -23.88
N ASN A 434 15.54 -6.66 -22.95
CA ASN A 434 16.76 -6.47 -22.16
C ASN A 434 17.06 -7.62 -21.20
N ASN A 435 16.01 -8.29 -20.68
CA ASN A 435 16.16 -9.44 -19.77
C ASN A 435 16.22 -10.80 -20.49
N CYS A 436 16.25 -10.80 -21.83
CA CYS A 436 16.45 -11.99 -22.63
C CYS A 436 17.90 -12.09 -23.13
N ALA A 437 18.42 -13.31 -23.21
CA ALA A 437 19.68 -13.61 -23.88
C ALA A 437 19.42 -14.47 -25.12
N LEU A 438 20.10 -14.17 -26.23
CA LEU A 438 20.03 -15.00 -27.43
C LEU A 438 20.90 -16.26 -27.22
N VAL A 439 20.27 -17.42 -27.22
CA VAL A 439 20.94 -18.73 -27.04
C VAL A 439 21.42 -19.28 -28.39
N LYS A 440 20.56 -19.17 -29.39
CA LYS A 440 20.81 -19.70 -30.71
C LYS A 440 19.92 -19.03 -31.75
N ARG A 441 20.41 -18.92 -32.95
CA ARG A 441 19.62 -18.48 -34.10
C ARG A 441 19.65 -19.57 -35.19
N ASP A 442 18.48 -20.04 -35.55
CA ASP A 442 18.31 -21.01 -36.63
C ASP A 442 17.53 -20.35 -37.78
N GLY A 443 18.26 -19.71 -38.69
CA GLY A 443 17.67 -18.93 -39.79
C GLY A 443 16.77 -17.80 -39.23
N ASN A 444 15.46 -17.90 -39.43
CA ASN A 444 14.46 -16.92 -38.95
C ASN A 444 13.89 -17.25 -37.57
N THR A 445 14.40 -18.26 -36.87
CA THR A 445 13.97 -18.62 -35.52
C THR A 445 15.01 -18.17 -34.50
N PHE A 446 14.58 -17.34 -33.54
CA PHE A 446 15.42 -16.86 -32.46
C PHE A 446 15.06 -17.62 -31.18
N HIS A 447 16.03 -18.32 -30.60
CA HIS A 447 15.91 -18.97 -29.30
C HIS A 447 16.40 -18.07 -28.20
N LEU A 448 15.49 -17.57 -27.38
CA LEU A 448 15.76 -16.62 -26.30
C LEU A 448 15.65 -17.31 -24.93
N ALA A 449 16.65 -17.14 -24.07
CA ALA A 449 16.61 -17.56 -22.68
C ALA A 449 16.13 -16.38 -21.81
N LEU A 450 15.21 -16.67 -20.89
CA LEU A 450 14.71 -15.74 -19.90
C LEU A 450 14.90 -16.33 -18.51
N ALA A 451 15.47 -15.54 -17.58
CA ALA A 451 15.68 -16.00 -16.21
C ALA A 451 14.34 -16.28 -15.51
N PRO A 452 14.26 -17.30 -14.62
CA PRO A 452 13.03 -17.63 -13.89
C PRO A 452 12.46 -16.45 -13.08
N ALA A 453 13.32 -15.57 -12.57
CA ALA A 453 12.93 -14.35 -11.84
C ALA A 453 12.10 -13.38 -12.71
N HIS A 454 12.28 -13.41 -14.04
CA HIS A 454 11.60 -12.53 -14.99
C HIS A 454 10.53 -13.25 -15.82
N ALA A 455 10.17 -14.48 -15.47
CA ALA A 455 9.16 -15.27 -16.18
C ALA A 455 7.78 -14.56 -16.24
N SER A 456 7.45 -13.74 -15.25
CA SER A 456 6.21 -12.94 -15.20
C SER A 456 6.12 -11.85 -16.28
N LEU A 457 7.24 -11.42 -16.87
CA LEU A 457 7.28 -10.46 -17.98
C LEU A 457 6.82 -11.09 -19.31
N ARG A 458 6.82 -12.42 -19.38
CA ARG A 458 6.40 -13.17 -20.56
C ARG A 458 4.87 -13.22 -20.67
N ASN A 459 4.32 -12.61 -21.72
CA ASN A 459 2.91 -12.64 -22.06
C ASN A 459 2.77 -12.78 -23.57
N SER A 460 1.80 -13.57 -24.05
CA SER A 460 1.54 -13.81 -25.49
C SER A 460 1.53 -12.53 -26.32
N LYS A 461 0.93 -11.46 -25.79
CA LYS A 461 0.87 -10.15 -26.43
C LYS A 461 2.24 -9.46 -26.56
N MET A 462 3.14 -9.69 -25.60
CA MET A 462 4.51 -9.15 -25.64
C MET A 462 5.38 -9.96 -26.60
N GLU A 463 5.21 -11.29 -26.65
CA GLU A 463 5.87 -12.15 -27.60
C GLU A 463 5.52 -11.79 -29.05
N GLU A 464 4.23 -11.62 -29.34
CA GLU A 464 3.76 -11.19 -30.66
C GLU A 464 4.36 -9.84 -31.08
N ARG A 465 4.36 -8.85 -30.19
CA ARG A 465 4.93 -7.53 -30.46
C ARG A 465 6.45 -7.56 -30.69
N LEU A 466 7.17 -8.37 -29.92
CA LEU A 466 8.61 -8.53 -30.10
C LEU A 466 8.91 -9.25 -31.42
N GLN A 467 8.11 -10.25 -31.76
CA GLN A 467 8.19 -10.96 -33.03
C GLN A 467 7.90 -10.04 -34.22
N GLU A 468 6.90 -9.17 -34.10
CA GLU A 468 6.56 -8.18 -35.11
C GLU A 468 7.67 -7.14 -35.31
N ALA A 469 8.24 -6.62 -34.22
CA ALA A 469 9.37 -5.69 -34.28
C ALA A 469 10.62 -6.30 -34.95
N LEU A 470 10.95 -7.54 -34.60
CA LEU A 470 12.06 -8.28 -35.22
C LEU A 470 11.77 -8.60 -36.70
N SER A 471 10.52 -8.94 -37.04
CA SER A 471 10.14 -9.20 -38.42
C SER A 471 10.19 -7.92 -39.28
N THR A 472 9.82 -6.78 -38.71
CA THR A 472 9.92 -5.47 -39.37
C THR A 472 11.38 -5.06 -39.60
N TYR A 473 12.24 -5.36 -38.64
CA TYR A 473 13.67 -5.05 -38.73
C TYR A 473 14.40 -5.96 -39.75
N SER A 474 14.12 -7.27 -39.71
CA SER A 474 14.76 -8.26 -40.58
C SER A 474 14.20 -8.26 -42.00
N GLY A 475 12.99 -7.72 -42.21
CA GLY A 475 12.28 -7.80 -43.50
C GLY A 475 11.68 -9.19 -43.82
N GLU A 476 11.77 -10.13 -42.88
CA GLU A 476 11.28 -11.52 -43.02
C GLU A 476 10.49 -11.94 -41.79
N LYS A 477 9.57 -12.92 -41.94
CA LYS A 477 8.82 -13.45 -40.78
C LYS A 477 9.78 -14.16 -39.83
N VAL A 478 9.92 -13.63 -38.62
CA VAL A 478 10.71 -14.20 -37.53
C VAL A 478 9.82 -15.01 -36.61
N LYS A 479 10.36 -16.12 -36.08
CA LYS A 479 9.71 -16.93 -35.03
C LYS A 479 10.53 -16.83 -33.74
N LEU A 480 9.87 -16.65 -32.63
CA LEU A 480 10.50 -16.61 -31.31
C LEU A 480 10.20 -17.89 -30.54
N VAL A 481 11.23 -18.45 -29.91
CA VAL A 481 11.13 -19.57 -28.98
C VAL A 481 11.78 -19.17 -27.66
N PHE A 482 10.98 -19.09 -26.60
CA PHE A 482 11.45 -18.74 -25.26
C PHE A 482 11.71 -19.99 -24.43
N THR A 483 12.87 -20.04 -23.80
CA THR A 483 13.24 -21.07 -22.82
C THR A 483 13.46 -20.40 -21.46
N ILE A 484 12.81 -20.89 -20.41
CA ILE A 484 12.98 -20.37 -19.05
C ILE A 484 14.14 -21.12 -18.41
N THR A 485 15.32 -20.55 -18.47
CA THR A 485 16.57 -21.06 -17.86
C THR A 485 17.43 -19.89 -17.45
N GLN A 486 18.35 -20.09 -16.50
CA GLN A 486 19.35 -19.06 -16.22
C GLN A 486 20.19 -18.85 -17.48
N PRO A 487 20.24 -17.65 -18.04
CA PRO A 487 21.00 -17.36 -19.25
C PRO A 487 22.50 -17.55 -18.97
N ASN A 488 23.18 -18.36 -19.79
CA ASN A 488 24.64 -18.52 -19.75
C ASN A 488 25.38 -17.40 -20.52
N ALA A 489 24.63 -16.47 -21.14
CA ALA A 489 25.15 -15.33 -21.88
C ALA A 489 24.73 -14.03 -21.20
N GLU A 490 25.50 -12.96 -21.38
CA GLU A 490 25.17 -11.62 -20.83
C GLU A 490 23.84 -11.13 -21.40
N THR A 491 22.94 -10.67 -20.52
CA THR A 491 21.69 -9.99 -20.89
C THR A 491 21.95 -8.50 -21.06
N PRO A 492 21.18 -7.77 -21.92
CA PRO A 492 21.31 -6.32 -22.11
C PRO A 492 20.95 -5.47 -20.87
N ALA A 493 20.42 -6.05 -19.78
CA ALA A 493 20.01 -5.35 -18.57
C ALA A 493 21.11 -5.25 -17.53
#